data_ed9fa94d13def822c0eedfeb2dfd654f
#
_entry.id   ed9fa94d13def822c0eedfeb2dfd654f
#
_cell.length_a   1.000
_cell.length_b   1.000
_cell.length_c   1.000
_cell.angle_alpha   90.00
_cell.angle_beta   90.00
_cell.angle_gamma   90.00
#
_symmetry.space_group_name_H-M   'P 1'
#
loop_
_entity.id
_entity.type
_entity.pdbx_description
1 polymer ?
#
loop_
_entity_poly.entity_id
_entity_poly.type
_entity_poly.pdbx_seq_one_letter_code
_entity_poly.pdbx_strand_id
1 'polypeptide(L)'
;MISVRALRKTYTTFERGSTFAETLKSVFWRKTRQVDAVRGISFAIGAGEIVGFLGPNGAGKSTMLKMLTGVLYPSGGEASVLGMTPWHDRKRYVAHIGAVFGQKSQLMWDIPPLDAFHMNKAIYRLDPVRFGHTLQKLVTLLDVGEQIRKPTRQLSLGERMKCEFIMAMLHEPKVVFLDEPTIGLDVMAKEKIRGFIREMNARGTTFILTTHDLDDIEQLARRVIVINHGSVVFDGDMAALQCSVGQTKRVRIASRTPTGDLAYPGVTVLERIGDNRALLELDTSRLSLPAFVRWADETLGIHDLVIEDVPIEDIVKTLYAE
;
A
#
# COMPACT_ATOMS: atom_id res chain seq x y z
N MET A 1 8.62 -5.06 -17.32
CA MET A 1 9.33 -3.82 -17.06
C MET A 1 10.10 -3.86 -15.74
N ILE A 2 9.52 -4.43 -14.70
CA ILE A 2 10.19 -4.77 -13.43
C ILE A 2 10.21 -6.28 -13.30
N SER A 3 11.35 -6.84 -12.92
CA SER A 3 11.52 -8.27 -12.65
C SER A 3 12.30 -8.43 -11.36
N VAL A 4 11.76 -9.19 -10.44
CA VAL A 4 12.37 -9.51 -9.14
C VAL A 4 12.44 -11.01 -9.00
N ARG A 5 13.60 -11.56 -8.63
CA ARG A 5 13.83 -12.99 -8.47
C ARG A 5 14.53 -13.29 -7.16
N ALA A 6 13.88 -14.05 -6.31
CA ALA A 6 14.38 -14.51 -5.01
C ALA A 6 15.06 -13.40 -4.17
N LEU A 7 14.53 -12.17 -4.23
CA LEU A 7 15.09 -11.00 -3.56
C LEU A 7 15.05 -11.19 -2.05
N ARG A 8 16.18 -10.96 -1.37
CA ARG A 8 16.33 -11.18 0.08
C ARG A 8 16.95 -9.98 0.76
N LYS A 9 16.51 -9.74 2.00
CA LYS A 9 17.15 -8.76 2.89
C LYS A 9 17.16 -9.28 4.32
N THR A 10 18.33 -9.52 4.83
CA THR A 10 18.60 -9.87 6.22
C THR A 10 19.28 -8.69 6.90
N TYR A 11 18.79 -8.27 8.06
CA TYR A 11 19.43 -7.29 8.93
C TYR A 11 20.11 -8.01 10.08
N THR A 12 21.33 -7.59 10.40
CA THR A 12 22.02 -8.03 11.61
C THR A 12 21.82 -6.97 12.68
N THR A 13 21.07 -7.30 13.72
CA THR A 13 20.84 -6.44 14.88
C THR A 13 21.67 -6.93 16.06
N PHE A 14 22.07 -6.00 16.92
CA PHE A 14 22.78 -6.32 18.15
C PHE A 14 21.80 -6.30 19.32
N GLU A 15 21.77 -7.36 20.11
CA GLU A 15 21.03 -7.35 21.38
C GLU A 15 21.81 -6.50 22.39
N ARG A 16 21.20 -5.42 22.90
CA ARG A 16 21.73 -4.67 24.01
C ARG A 16 21.35 -5.38 25.30
N GLY A 17 22.33 -5.65 26.14
CA GLY A 17 22.05 -6.15 27.49
C GLY A 17 21.24 -5.14 28.30
N SER A 18 20.34 -5.63 29.14
CA SER A 18 19.47 -4.81 29.99
C SER A 18 20.19 -4.26 31.23
N THR A 19 21.35 -4.80 31.57
CA THR A 19 22.16 -4.43 32.75
C THR A 19 23.48 -3.82 32.37
N PHE A 20 24.04 -2.94 33.24
CA PHE A 20 25.34 -2.29 33.05
C PHE A 20 26.48 -3.28 32.81
N ALA A 21 26.46 -4.40 33.56
CA ALA A 21 27.43 -5.49 33.42
C ALA A 21 27.33 -6.23 32.10
N GLU A 22 26.10 -6.42 31.54
CA GLU A 22 25.87 -6.99 30.23
C GLU A 22 26.27 -6.03 29.11
N THR A 23 26.10 -4.73 29.33
CA THR A 23 26.54 -3.68 28.38
C THR A 23 28.08 -3.68 28.26
N LEU A 24 28.83 -3.81 29.35
CA LEU A 24 30.30 -3.95 29.31
C LEU A 24 30.72 -5.26 28.63
N LYS A 25 30.03 -6.37 28.89
CA LYS A 25 30.28 -7.68 28.26
C LYS A 25 29.97 -7.65 26.77
N SER A 26 28.97 -6.85 26.34
CA SER A 26 28.58 -6.68 24.93
C SER A 26 29.61 -5.94 24.08
N VAL A 27 30.57 -5.20 24.69
CA VAL A 27 31.68 -4.57 24.00
C VAL A 27 32.65 -5.62 23.44
N PHE A 28 32.83 -6.73 24.19
CA PHE A 28 33.74 -7.82 23.80
C PHE A 28 33.04 -9.00 23.14
N TRP A 29 31.76 -9.27 23.50
CA TRP A 29 30.94 -10.35 22.92
C TRP A 29 29.55 -9.83 22.56
N ARG A 30 29.40 -9.42 21.29
CA ARG A 30 28.12 -8.97 20.74
C ARG A 30 27.29 -10.18 20.29
N LYS A 31 26.17 -10.44 20.97
CA LYS A 31 25.16 -11.34 20.43
C LYS A 31 24.50 -10.68 19.25
N THR A 32 24.65 -11.25 18.07
CA THR A 32 23.99 -10.81 16.84
C THR A 32 22.72 -11.60 16.63
N ARG A 33 21.63 -10.91 16.34
CA ARG A 33 20.37 -11.50 15.87
C ARG A 33 20.18 -11.14 14.41
N GLN A 34 19.94 -12.15 13.59
CA GLN A 34 19.55 -11.95 12.20
C GLN A 34 18.03 -11.84 12.10
N VAL A 35 17.57 -10.82 11.36
CA VAL A 35 16.16 -10.59 11.08
C VAL A 35 15.98 -10.56 9.56
N ASP A 36 15.29 -11.57 9.04
CA ASP A 36 14.97 -11.66 7.62
C ASP A 36 13.75 -10.80 7.32
N ALA A 37 13.99 -9.58 6.84
CA ALA A 37 12.94 -8.64 6.49
C ALA A 37 12.28 -8.96 5.13
N VAL A 38 13.03 -9.60 4.22
CA VAL A 38 12.54 -10.07 2.92
C VAL A 38 13.15 -11.45 2.66
N ARG A 39 12.31 -12.44 2.36
CA ARG A 39 12.67 -13.88 2.36
C ARG A 39 12.61 -14.53 0.96
N GLY A 40 13.16 -13.86 -0.05
CA GLY A 40 13.24 -14.47 -1.39
C GLY A 40 11.98 -14.22 -2.22
N ILE A 41 11.47 -13.00 -2.22
CA ILE A 41 10.30 -12.62 -3.01
C ILE A 41 10.62 -12.59 -4.51
N SER A 42 9.64 -13.02 -5.31
CA SER A 42 9.72 -13.01 -6.76
C SER A 42 8.41 -12.52 -7.36
N PHE A 43 8.47 -11.58 -8.28
CA PHE A 43 7.33 -11.08 -9.04
C PHE A 43 7.81 -10.33 -10.29
N ALA A 44 6.90 -10.06 -11.22
CA ALA A 44 7.15 -9.23 -12.40
C ALA A 44 6.02 -8.22 -12.56
N ILE A 45 6.34 -6.98 -13.00
CA ILE A 45 5.37 -5.92 -13.24
C ILE A 45 5.58 -5.39 -14.66
N GLY A 46 4.51 -5.25 -15.42
CA GLY A 46 4.48 -4.70 -16.77
C GLY A 46 4.59 -3.18 -16.79
N ALA A 47 4.68 -2.62 -17.99
CA ALA A 47 4.63 -1.17 -18.18
C ALA A 47 3.18 -0.67 -18.07
N GLY A 48 2.97 0.48 -17.41
CA GLY A 48 1.66 1.09 -17.25
C GLY A 48 0.76 0.40 -16.22
N GLU A 49 1.26 -0.57 -15.45
CA GLU A 49 0.50 -1.16 -14.35
C GLU A 49 0.51 -0.26 -13.11
N ILE A 50 -0.58 -0.30 -12.35
CA ILE A 50 -0.61 0.14 -10.95
C ILE A 50 -0.68 -1.12 -10.10
N VAL A 51 0.35 -1.37 -9.29
CA VAL A 51 0.43 -2.56 -8.42
C VAL A 51 0.49 -2.12 -6.96
N GLY A 52 -0.44 -2.63 -6.17
CA GLY A 52 -0.50 -2.41 -4.74
C GLY A 52 0.23 -3.51 -3.97
N PHE A 53 1.09 -3.13 -3.03
CA PHE A 53 1.70 -4.05 -2.07
C PHE A 53 1.02 -3.88 -0.72
N LEU A 54 0.33 -4.92 -0.31
CA LEU A 54 -0.43 -5.00 0.93
C LEU A 54 0.31 -5.88 1.94
N GLY A 55 0.15 -5.59 3.22
CA GLY A 55 0.76 -6.39 4.30
C GLY A 55 0.78 -5.63 5.62
N PRO A 56 0.90 -6.34 6.76
CA PRO A 56 0.99 -5.70 8.07
C PRO A 56 2.28 -4.87 8.22
N ASN A 57 2.33 -4.06 9.27
CA ASN A 57 3.55 -3.35 9.61
C ASN A 57 4.67 -4.35 9.93
N GLY A 58 5.85 -4.12 9.37
CA GLY A 58 6.98 -5.06 9.49
C GLY A 58 6.99 -6.22 8.48
N ALA A 59 5.99 -6.36 7.61
CA ALA A 59 5.96 -7.44 6.60
C ALA A 59 7.07 -7.38 5.54
N GLY A 60 7.83 -6.26 5.45
CA GLY A 60 8.93 -6.12 4.50
C GLY A 60 8.65 -5.18 3.32
N LYS A 61 7.44 -4.62 3.20
CA LYS A 61 7.02 -3.74 2.07
C LYS A 61 7.99 -2.57 1.81
N SER A 62 8.21 -1.71 2.80
CA SER A 62 9.12 -0.56 2.67
C SER A 62 10.57 -0.98 2.47
N THR A 63 10.99 -2.14 3.01
CA THR A 63 12.32 -2.70 2.77
C THR A 63 12.48 -3.11 1.30
N MET A 64 11.49 -3.79 0.74
CA MET A 64 11.44 -4.14 -0.68
C MET A 64 11.47 -2.88 -1.56
N LEU A 65 10.62 -1.88 -1.29
CA LEU A 65 10.62 -0.60 -2.01
C LEU A 65 12.00 0.09 -1.97
N LYS A 66 12.66 0.13 -0.81
CA LYS A 66 14.01 0.71 -0.68
C LYS A 66 15.05 -0.05 -1.50
N MET A 67 14.92 -1.36 -1.68
CA MET A 67 15.78 -2.12 -2.58
C MET A 67 15.48 -1.78 -4.05
N LEU A 68 14.22 -1.72 -4.43
CA LEU A 68 13.81 -1.37 -5.79
C LEU A 68 14.14 0.07 -6.18
N THR A 69 14.13 1.01 -5.24
CA THR A 69 14.56 2.39 -5.47
C THR A 69 16.09 2.56 -5.45
N GLY A 70 16.85 1.49 -5.19
CA GLY A 70 18.31 1.53 -5.09
C GLY A 70 18.84 2.25 -3.86
N VAL A 71 18.00 2.52 -2.86
CA VAL A 71 18.40 3.10 -1.55
C VAL A 71 19.04 2.04 -0.67
N LEU A 72 18.59 0.79 -0.79
CA LEU A 72 19.05 -0.32 0.04
C LEU A 72 19.64 -1.43 -0.83
N TYR A 73 20.79 -1.97 -0.42
CA TYR A 73 21.39 -3.14 -1.03
C TYR A 73 20.72 -4.43 -0.55
N PRO A 74 20.36 -5.38 -1.44
CA PRO A 74 19.84 -6.67 -1.03
C PRO A 74 20.93 -7.53 -0.38
N SER A 75 20.51 -8.55 0.38
CA SER A 75 21.42 -9.59 0.89
C SER A 75 21.55 -10.76 -0.09
N GLY A 76 20.68 -10.85 -1.10
CA GLY A 76 20.69 -11.85 -2.15
C GLY A 76 19.50 -11.68 -3.10
N GLY A 77 19.52 -12.47 -4.18
CA GLY A 77 18.53 -12.37 -5.26
C GLY A 77 18.83 -11.25 -6.25
N GLU A 78 17.94 -11.07 -7.20
CA GLU A 78 18.10 -10.15 -8.33
C GLU A 78 16.88 -9.25 -8.50
N ALA A 79 17.10 -8.02 -8.93
CA ALA A 79 16.05 -7.13 -9.38
C ALA A 79 16.52 -6.34 -10.59
N SER A 80 15.65 -6.24 -11.57
CA SER A 80 15.81 -5.39 -12.76
C SER A 80 14.60 -4.49 -12.90
N VAL A 81 14.84 -3.19 -13.04
CA VAL A 81 13.81 -2.19 -13.29
C VAL A 81 14.24 -1.41 -14.54
N LEU A 82 13.40 -1.38 -15.57
CA LEU A 82 13.74 -0.75 -16.86
C LEU A 82 15.01 -1.34 -17.51
N GLY A 83 15.34 -2.62 -17.23
CA GLY A 83 16.57 -3.26 -17.70
C GLY A 83 17.84 -2.86 -16.92
N MET A 84 17.70 -2.10 -15.83
CA MET A 84 18.80 -1.66 -14.98
C MET A 84 18.72 -2.35 -13.61
N THR A 85 19.88 -2.64 -13.02
CA THR A 85 19.94 -3.11 -11.63
C THR A 85 19.98 -1.90 -10.69
N PRO A 86 18.95 -1.69 -9.81
CA PRO A 86 18.78 -0.45 -9.04
C PRO A 86 20.01 0.03 -8.24
N TRP A 87 20.77 -0.89 -7.69
CA TRP A 87 21.94 -0.59 -6.84
C TRP A 87 23.27 -0.56 -7.61
N HIS A 88 23.36 -1.16 -8.79
CA HIS A 88 24.56 -1.10 -9.65
C HIS A 88 24.50 0.09 -10.60
N ASP A 89 23.37 0.29 -11.26
CA ASP A 89 23.16 1.34 -12.27
C ASP A 89 22.63 2.65 -11.67
N ARG A 90 22.78 2.86 -10.37
CA ARG A 90 22.08 3.88 -9.58
C ARG A 90 22.05 5.26 -10.23
N LYS A 91 23.21 5.76 -10.74
CA LYS A 91 23.29 7.10 -11.34
C LYS A 91 22.41 7.28 -12.58
N ARG A 92 22.31 6.25 -13.41
CA ARG A 92 21.43 6.23 -14.60
C ARG A 92 19.98 5.94 -14.22
N TYR A 93 19.83 5.03 -13.26
CA TYR A 93 18.54 4.51 -12.81
C TYR A 93 17.65 5.59 -12.19
N VAL A 94 18.18 6.42 -11.29
CA VAL A 94 17.40 7.45 -10.58
C VAL A 94 16.83 8.52 -11.51
N ALA A 95 17.40 8.71 -12.69
CA ALA A 95 16.87 9.63 -13.70
C ALA A 95 15.55 9.13 -14.34
N HIS A 96 15.18 7.88 -14.14
CA HIS A 96 14.00 7.26 -14.77
C HIS A 96 12.92 6.86 -13.77
N ILE A 97 13.16 7.04 -12.48
CA ILE A 97 12.22 6.69 -11.43
C ILE A 97 11.86 7.90 -10.57
N GLY A 98 10.62 7.92 -10.10
CA GLY A 98 10.18 8.78 -9.00
C GLY A 98 10.00 7.96 -7.72
N ALA A 99 10.14 8.60 -6.58
CA ALA A 99 9.84 7.97 -5.30
C ALA A 99 9.19 8.98 -4.35
N VAL A 100 8.15 8.55 -3.63
CA VAL A 100 7.52 9.33 -2.55
C VAL A 100 7.47 8.44 -1.32
N PHE A 101 8.00 8.93 -0.20
CA PHE A 101 8.00 8.23 1.07
C PHE A 101 7.14 9.02 2.07
N GLY A 102 5.95 8.53 2.40
CA GLY A 102 4.96 9.26 3.21
C GLY A 102 5.49 9.78 4.54
N GLN A 103 6.43 9.07 5.15
CA GLN A 103 7.04 9.47 6.43
C GLN A 103 8.32 10.32 6.30
N LYS A 104 8.86 10.52 5.09
CA LYS A 104 10.10 11.25 4.87
C LYS A 104 9.90 12.25 3.74
N SER A 105 10.00 13.53 4.08
CA SER A 105 9.95 14.60 3.10
C SER A 105 11.25 14.71 2.30
N GLN A 106 11.13 14.92 1.00
CA GLN A 106 12.22 15.32 0.12
C GLN A 106 12.31 16.84 0.03
N LEU A 107 11.24 17.55 0.44
CA LEU A 107 11.21 18.99 0.49
C LEU A 107 11.96 19.50 1.71
N MET A 108 12.71 20.59 1.52
CA MET A 108 13.41 21.26 2.61
C MET A 108 12.44 22.08 3.45
N TRP A 109 12.55 21.99 4.76
CA TRP A 109 11.57 22.51 5.72
C TRP A 109 11.41 24.04 5.68
N ASP A 110 12.51 24.75 5.49
CA ASP A 110 12.56 26.22 5.59
C ASP A 110 12.43 26.97 4.27
N ILE A 111 12.45 26.27 3.13
CA ILE A 111 12.30 26.90 1.81
C ILE A 111 10.97 26.51 1.15
N PRO A 112 10.46 27.37 0.23
CA PRO A 112 9.30 27.04 -0.57
C PRO A 112 9.55 25.80 -1.46
N PRO A 113 8.51 24.96 -1.69
CA PRO A 113 8.59 23.86 -2.64
C PRO A 113 9.08 24.29 -4.03
N LEU A 114 8.70 25.49 -4.48
CA LEU A 114 9.10 26.02 -5.78
C LEU A 114 10.63 26.09 -5.92
N ASP A 115 11.34 26.52 -4.86
CA ASP A 115 12.81 26.57 -4.87
C ASP A 115 13.41 25.17 -4.90
N ALA A 116 12.82 24.23 -4.16
CA ALA A 116 13.21 22.81 -4.21
C ALA A 116 13.00 22.22 -5.61
N PHE A 117 11.92 22.61 -6.31
CA PHE A 117 11.67 22.20 -7.70
C PHE A 117 12.75 22.73 -8.65
N HIS A 118 13.17 23.98 -8.48
CA HIS A 118 14.28 24.56 -9.26
C HIS A 118 15.61 23.87 -8.98
N MET A 119 15.88 23.47 -7.73
CA MET A 119 17.04 22.65 -7.39
C MET A 119 16.98 21.29 -8.11
N ASN A 120 15.81 20.66 -8.12
CA ASN A 120 15.59 19.38 -8.81
C ASN A 120 15.80 19.51 -10.33
N LYS A 121 15.33 20.62 -10.94
CA LYS A 121 15.62 20.95 -12.34
C LYS A 121 17.12 20.93 -12.63
N ALA A 122 17.93 21.54 -11.74
CA ALA A 122 19.38 21.59 -11.91
C ALA A 122 20.04 20.21 -11.73
N ILE A 123 19.61 19.45 -10.70
CA ILE A 123 20.11 18.08 -10.40
C ILE A 123 19.86 17.14 -11.58
N TYR A 124 18.65 17.14 -12.14
CA TYR A 124 18.25 16.27 -13.26
C TYR A 124 18.60 16.88 -14.63
N ARG A 125 19.15 18.09 -14.66
CA ARG A 125 19.52 18.84 -15.90
C ARG A 125 18.35 18.95 -16.86
N LEU A 126 17.18 19.30 -16.34
CA LEU A 126 15.95 19.40 -17.13
C LEU A 126 15.99 20.62 -18.04
N ASP A 127 15.50 20.45 -19.26
CA ASP A 127 15.30 21.56 -20.20
C ASP A 127 14.38 22.61 -19.59
N PRO A 128 14.75 23.91 -19.64
CA PRO A 128 14.00 24.99 -18.99
C PRO A 128 12.56 25.13 -19.47
N VAL A 129 12.30 24.95 -20.77
CA VAL A 129 10.96 25.11 -21.36
C VAL A 129 10.09 23.93 -20.97
N ARG A 130 10.60 22.71 -21.13
CA ARG A 130 9.91 21.48 -20.74
C ARG A 130 9.60 21.46 -19.25
N PHE A 131 10.57 21.83 -18.40
CA PHE A 131 10.37 21.95 -16.97
C PHE A 131 9.22 22.92 -16.63
N GLY A 132 9.19 24.12 -17.24
CA GLY A 132 8.12 25.09 -17.02
C GLY A 132 6.75 24.55 -17.36
N HIS A 133 6.59 23.89 -18.51
CA HIS A 133 5.34 23.25 -18.93
C HIS A 133 4.93 22.12 -17.98
N THR A 134 5.87 21.24 -17.62
CA THR A 134 5.59 20.12 -16.69
C THR A 134 5.21 20.62 -15.31
N LEU A 135 5.96 21.59 -14.77
CA LEU A 135 5.66 22.18 -13.47
C LEU A 135 4.26 22.82 -13.45
N GLN A 136 3.94 23.68 -14.43
CA GLN A 136 2.63 24.34 -14.50
C GLN A 136 1.50 23.31 -14.54
N LYS A 137 1.64 22.28 -15.37
CA LYS A 137 0.66 21.19 -15.47
C LYS A 137 0.46 20.46 -14.15
N LEU A 138 1.54 20.04 -13.47
CA LEU A 138 1.47 19.32 -12.21
C LEU A 138 0.87 20.20 -11.09
N VAL A 139 1.25 21.47 -11.04
CA VAL A 139 0.72 22.45 -10.07
C VAL A 139 -0.79 22.66 -10.27
N THR A 140 -1.24 22.79 -11.52
CA THR A 140 -2.67 22.93 -11.83
C THR A 140 -3.44 21.65 -11.46
N LEU A 141 -2.89 20.47 -11.81
CA LEU A 141 -3.54 19.19 -11.55
C LEU A 141 -3.72 18.92 -10.05
N LEU A 142 -2.73 19.27 -9.23
CA LEU A 142 -2.76 19.08 -7.78
C LEU A 142 -3.33 20.27 -7.01
N ASP A 143 -3.62 21.39 -7.72
CA ASP A 143 -4.19 22.60 -7.15
C ASP A 143 -3.38 23.14 -5.96
N VAL A 144 -2.13 23.50 -6.22
CA VAL A 144 -1.17 23.98 -5.19
C VAL A 144 -0.41 25.25 -5.63
N GLY A 145 -1.03 26.08 -6.48
CA GLY A 145 -0.38 27.25 -7.08
C GLY A 145 0.11 28.30 -6.07
N GLU A 146 -0.63 28.52 -4.99
CA GLU A 146 -0.24 29.42 -3.90
C GLU A 146 0.71 28.73 -2.91
N GLN A 147 0.47 27.45 -2.63
CA GLN A 147 1.16 26.67 -1.62
C GLN A 147 2.64 26.48 -1.95
N ILE A 148 2.99 26.29 -3.24
CA ILE A 148 4.38 26.10 -3.66
C ILE A 148 5.29 27.29 -3.36
N ARG A 149 4.72 28.47 -3.06
CA ARG A 149 5.44 29.71 -2.75
C ARG A 149 5.65 29.95 -1.26
N LYS A 150 4.97 29.19 -0.40
CA LYS A 150 5.09 29.26 1.07
C LYS A 150 6.20 28.31 1.54
N PRO A 151 6.93 28.63 2.60
CA PRO A 151 7.89 27.69 3.20
C PRO A 151 7.22 26.35 3.54
N THR A 152 7.88 25.24 3.27
CA THR A 152 7.33 23.87 3.44
C THR A 152 6.76 23.65 4.84
N ARG A 153 7.34 24.24 5.89
CA ARG A 153 6.86 24.15 7.28
C ARG A 153 5.47 24.76 7.51
N GLN A 154 4.99 25.61 6.61
CA GLN A 154 3.68 26.25 6.71
C GLN A 154 2.58 25.48 5.98
N LEU A 155 2.95 24.42 5.27
CA LEU A 155 2.01 23.59 4.52
C LEU A 155 1.36 22.56 5.44
N SER A 156 0.08 22.33 5.22
CA SER A 156 -0.60 21.14 5.78
C SER A 156 0.05 19.84 5.25
N LEU A 157 -0.23 18.73 5.90
CA LEU A 157 0.28 17.43 5.46
C LEU A 157 -0.15 17.10 4.02
N GLY A 158 -1.42 17.38 3.68
CA GLY A 158 -1.96 17.15 2.34
C GLY A 158 -1.32 18.06 1.28
N GLU A 159 -1.14 19.34 1.57
CA GLU A 159 -0.47 20.28 0.66
C GLU A 159 1.00 19.89 0.46
N ARG A 160 1.69 19.51 1.53
CA ARG A 160 3.07 19.02 1.45
C ARG A 160 3.16 17.76 0.60
N MET A 161 2.26 16.79 0.82
CA MET A 161 2.26 15.55 0.04
C MET A 161 2.03 15.82 -1.45
N LYS A 162 1.11 16.73 -1.82
CA LYS A 162 0.92 17.15 -3.21
C LYS A 162 2.21 17.72 -3.81
N CYS A 163 2.96 18.52 -3.04
CA CYS A 163 4.26 19.05 -3.49
C CYS A 163 5.34 17.95 -3.62
N GLU A 164 5.33 16.93 -2.74
CA GLU A 164 6.18 15.73 -2.88
C GLU A 164 5.91 14.97 -4.18
N PHE A 165 4.63 14.83 -4.56
CA PHE A 165 4.27 14.23 -5.84
C PHE A 165 4.78 15.05 -7.02
N ILE A 166 4.66 16.37 -6.98
CA ILE A 166 5.25 17.24 -8.02
C ILE A 166 6.74 16.98 -8.10
N MET A 167 7.45 17.03 -6.98
CA MET A 167 8.90 16.82 -6.91
C MET A 167 9.32 15.50 -7.55
N ALA A 168 8.59 14.42 -7.26
CA ALA A 168 8.87 13.09 -7.79
C ALA A 168 8.54 12.95 -9.30
N MET A 169 7.72 13.85 -9.87
CA MET A 169 7.24 13.76 -11.26
C MET A 169 7.89 14.76 -12.22
N LEU A 170 8.66 15.75 -11.72
CA LEU A 170 9.22 16.83 -12.54
C LEU A 170 10.12 16.35 -13.68
N HIS A 171 10.82 15.24 -13.50
CA HIS A 171 11.72 14.64 -14.50
C HIS A 171 11.02 13.57 -15.37
N GLU A 172 9.68 13.49 -15.28
CA GLU A 172 8.83 12.59 -16.05
C GLU A 172 9.27 11.11 -15.97
N PRO A 173 9.29 10.54 -14.76
CA PRO A 173 9.74 9.17 -14.54
C PRO A 173 8.83 8.15 -15.24
N LYS A 174 9.39 7.01 -15.64
CA LYS A 174 8.64 5.87 -16.18
C LYS A 174 8.03 4.99 -15.10
N VAL A 175 8.63 4.97 -13.93
CA VAL A 175 8.20 4.21 -12.75
C VAL A 175 8.19 5.11 -11.53
N VAL A 176 7.14 5.04 -10.74
CA VAL A 176 7.03 5.76 -9.48
C VAL A 176 6.75 4.79 -8.35
N PHE A 177 7.57 4.89 -7.30
CA PHE A 177 7.44 4.12 -6.08
C PHE A 177 6.83 4.98 -4.98
N LEU A 178 5.75 4.50 -4.37
CA LEU A 178 4.98 5.21 -3.36
C LEU A 178 4.95 4.37 -2.08
N ASP A 179 5.57 4.88 -1.00
CA ASP A 179 5.56 4.21 0.31
C ASP A 179 4.57 4.93 1.23
N GLU A 180 3.38 4.36 1.39
CA GLU A 180 2.27 4.91 2.19
C GLU A 180 1.91 6.36 1.83
N PRO A 181 1.56 6.65 0.56
CA PRO A 181 1.46 8.03 0.06
C PRO A 181 0.26 8.82 0.60
N THR A 182 -0.71 8.17 1.21
CA THR A 182 -1.98 8.75 1.66
C THR A 182 -2.15 8.73 3.17
N ILE A 183 -1.12 8.23 3.89
CA ILE A 183 -1.19 8.12 5.35
C ILE A 183 -1.39 9.48 6.03
N GLY A 184 -2.38 9.55 6.92
CA GLY A 184 -2.67 10.77 7.69
C GLY A 184 -3.31 11.92 6.89
N LEU A 185 -3.68 11.69 5.63
CA LEU A 185 -4.38 12.68 4.81
C LEU A 185 -5.88 12.64 5.04
N ASP A 186 -6.52 13.79 4.89
CA ASP A 186 -7.98 13.88 4.83
C ASP A 186 -8.53 13.30 3.51
N VAL A 187 -9.85 13.07 3.46
CA VAL A 187 -10.54 12.46 2.32
C VAL A 187 -10.32 13.23 1.03
N MET A 188 -10.35 14.57 1.08
CA MET A 188 -10.20 15.41 -0.11
C MET A 188 -8.77 15.34 -0.66
N ALA A 189 -7.77 15.35 0.21
CA ALA A 189 -6.37 15.21 -0.19
C ALA A 189 -6.11 13.81 -0.78
N LYS A 190 -6.65 12.74 -0.17
CA LYS A 190 -6.56 11.37 -0.71
C LYS A 190 -7.15 11.29 -2.11
N GLU A 191 -8.38 11.77 -2.32
CA GLU A 191 -9.02 11.76 -3.64
C GLU A 191 -8.23 12.54 -4.69
N LYS A 192 -7.68 13.70 -4.33
CA LYS A 192 -6.87 14.49 -5.25
C LYS A 192 -5.59 13.74 -5.69
N ILE A 193 -4.93 13.06 -4.74
CA ILE A 193 -3.75 12.24 -5.02
C ILE A 193 -4.12 11.01 -5.85
N ARG A 194 -5.21 10.32 -5.52
CA ARG A 194 -5.69 9.18 -6.31
C ARG A 194 -6.01 9.57 -7.75
N GLY A 195 -6.72 10.69 -7.95
CA GLY A 195 -6.98 11.25 -9.27
C GLY A 195 -5.70 11.56 -10.04
N PHE A 196 -4.70 12.13 -9.36
CA PHE A 196 -3.39 12.40 -9.94
C PHE A 196 -2.67 11.12 -10.40
N ILE A 197 -2.64 10.10 -9.54
CA ILE A 197 -2.00 8.80 -9.88
C ILE A 197 -2.68 8.18 -11.10
N ARG A 198 -4.03 8.16 -11.14
CA ARG A 198 -4.78 7.63 -12.29
C ARG A 198 -4.46 8.39 -13.58
N GLU A 199 -4.39 9.72 -13.54
CA GLU A 199 -4.06 10.52 -14.70
C GLU A 199 -2.64 10.29 -15.21
N MET A 200 -1.65 10.22 -14.30
CA MET A 200 -0.27 9.93 -14.69
C MET A 200 -0.12 8.50 -15.22
N ASN A 201 -0.85 7.55 -14.65
CA ASN A 201 -0.87 6.17 -15.15
C ASN A 201 -1.49 6.07 -16.55
N ALA A 202 -2.59 6.77 -16.81
CA ALA A 202 -3.20 6.85 -18.16
C ALA A 202 -2.24 7.42 -19.22
N ARG A 203 -1.20 8.15 -18.80
CA ARG A 203 -0.11 8.64 -19.66
C ARG A 203 1.07 7.67 -19.77
N GLY A 204 0.95 6.48 -19.20
CA GLY A 204 1.92 5.39 -19.30
C GLY A 204 2.92 5.27 -18.14
N THR A 205 2.80 6.07 -17.08
CA THR A 205 3.63 5.91 -15.89
C THR A 205 3.19 4.66 -15.10
N THR A 206 4.15 3.83 -14.73
CA THR A 206 3.93 2.65 -13.87
C THR A 206 4.02 3.05 -12.42
N PHE A 207 3.07 2.61 -11.59
CA PHE A 207 3.06 2.91 -10.16
C PHE A 207 3.17 1.63 -9.33
N ILE A 208 3.99 1.71 -8.30
CA ILE A 208 4.10 0.71 -7.25
C ILE A 208 3.81 1.41 -5.95
N LEU A 209 2.76 1.00 -5.26
CA LEU A 209 2.40 1.61 -3.99
C LEU A 209 2.37 0.57 -2.88
N THR A 210 2.90 0.94 -1.71
CA THR A 210 2.66 0.21 -0.48
C THR A 210 1.64 0.96 0.33
N THR A 211 0.70 0.26 0.89
CA THR A 211 -0.28 0.83 1.83
C THR A 211 -0.78 -0.26 2.76
N HIS A 212 -1.32 0.15 3.89
CA HIS A 212 -2.16 -0.66 4.75
C HIS A 212 -3.64 -0.22 4.65
N ASP A 213 -3.93 0.84 3.87
CA ASP A 213 -5.27 1.33 3.58
C ASP A 213 -5.79 0.59 2.32
N LEU A 214 -6.80 -0.22 2.53
CA LEU A 214 -7.38 -1.06 1.47
C LEU A 214 -8.17 -0.24 0.45
N ASP A 215 -8.78 0.87 0.87
CA ASP A 215 -9.48 1.78 -0.04
C ASP A 215 -8.54 2.31 -1.13
N ASP A 216 -7.27 2.57 -0.80
CA ASP A 216 -6.30 3.02 -1.78
C ASP A 216 -6.00 1.94 -2.81
N ILE A 217 -5.92 0.68 -2.37
CA ILE A 217 -5.72 -0.45 -3.26
C ILE A 217 -6.92 -0.65 -4.17
N GLU A 218 -8.13 -0.70 -3.61
CA GLU A 218 -9.37 -0.89 -4.38
C GLU A 218 -9.56 0.17 -5.45
N GLN A 219 -9.25 1.41 -5.12
CA GLN A 219 -9.47 2.52 -6.03
C GLN A 219 -8.37 2.71 -7.07
N LEU A 220 -7.14 2.28 -6.80
CA LEU A 220 -5.99 2.54 -7.66
C LEU A 220 -5.46 1.29 -8.36
N ALA A 221 -5.32 0.18 -7.63
CA ALA A 221 -4.58 -0.97 -8.10
C ALA A 221 -5.50 -2.03 -8.70
N ARG A 222 -5.20 -2.48 -9.91
CA ARG A 222 -5.87 -3.65 -10.51
C ARG A 222 -5.26 -4.96 -10.02
N ARG A 223 -3.99 -4.93 -9.62
CA ARG A 223 -3.23 -6.09 -9.13
C ARG A 223 -2.67 -5.80 -7.75
N VAL A 224 -2.78 -6.79 -6.90
CA VAL A 224 -2.34 -6.73 -5.51
C VAL A 224 -1.36 -7.85 -5.24
N ILE A 225 -0.27 -7.52 -4.58
CA ILE A 225 0.71 -8.47 -4.05
C ILE A 225 0.67 -8.36 -2.52
N VAL A 226 0.23 -9.42 -1.86
CA VAL A 226 0.18 -9.47 -0.39
C VAL A 226 1.48 -10.04 0.14
N ILE A 227 2.12 -9.29 1.04
CA ILE A 227 3.36 -9.69 1.69
C ILE A 227 3.09 -9.94 3.18
N ASN A 228 3.48 -11.12 3.65
CA ASN A 228 3.46 -11.46 5.07
C ASN A 228 4.80 -12.06 5.49
N HIS A 229 5.35 -11.63 6.64
CA HIS A 229 6.62 -12.11 7.18
C HIS A 229 7.78 -12.17 6.16
N GLY A 230 7.84 -11.20 5.24
CA GLY A 230 8.90 -11.10 4.22
C GLY A 230 8.69 -12.01 3.00
N SER A 231 7.57 -12.70 2.87
CA SER A 231 7.22 -13.58 1.77
C SER A 231 5.96 -13.09 1.04
N VAL A 232 5.84 -13.37 -0.26
CA VAL A 232 4.59 -13.16 -1.00
C VAL A 232 3.63 -14.29 -0.67
N VAL A 233 2.45 -13.95 -0.16
CA VAL A 233 1.38 -14.92 0.15
C VAL A 233 0.25 -14.90 -0.88
N PHE A 234 0.11 -13.81 -1.63
CA PHE A 234 -0.84 -13.69 -2.73
C PHE A 234 -0.29 -12.75 -3.82
N ASP A 235 -0.57 -13.05 -5.06
CA ASP A 235 -0.29 -12.19 -6.23
C ASP A 235 -1.39 -12.39 -7.28
N GLY A 236 -2.25 -11.40 -7.44
CA GLY A 236 -3.41 -11.49 -8.33
C GLY A 236 -4.18 -10.18 -8.40
N ASP A 237 -5.32 -10.20 -9.10
CA ASP A 237 -6.24 -9.07 -9.11
C ASP A 237 -7.13 -9.03 -7.85
N MET A 238 -7.84 -7.92 -7.66
CA MET A 238 -8.72 -7.73 -6.49
C MET A 238 -9.86 -8.74 -6.46
N ALA A 239 -10.40 -9.12 -7.62
CA ALA A 239 -11.47 -10.10 -7.68
C ALA A 239 -10.99 -11.50 -7.26
N ALA A 240 -9.78 -11.88 -7.70
CA ALA A 240 -9.15 -13.13 -7.27
C ALA A 240 -8.83 -13.11 -5.75
N LEU A 241 -8.42 -11.95 -5.20
CA LEU A 241 -8.22 -11.80 -3.76
C LEU A 241 -9.52 -12.00 -2.99
N GLN A 242 -10.62 -11.39 -3.43
CA GLN A 242 -11.95 -11.56 -2.83
C GLN A 242 -12.43 -13.02 -2.89
N CYS A 243 -12.12 -13.72 -3.99
CA CYS A 243 -12.44 -15.14 -4.14
C CYS A 243 -11.54 -16.10 -3.37
N SER A 244 -10.34 -15.67 -2.93
CA SER A 244 -9.35 -16.55 -2.29
C SER A 244 -9.78 -17.10 -0.93
N VAL A 245 -10.69 -16.43 -0.23
CA VAL A 245 -11.24 -16.86 1.08
C VAL A 245 -12.56 -17.63 0.94
N GLY A 246 -12.93 -18.03 -0.27
CA GLY A 246 -14.14 -18.77 -0.54
C GLY A 246 -15.33 -17.89 -0.95
N GLN A 247 -16.42 -18.55 -1.33
CA GLN A 247 -17.67 -17.86 -1.70
C GLN A 247 -18.48 -17.52 -0.44
N THR A 248 -17.96 -16.66 0.41
CA THR A 248 -18.62 -16.23 1.63
C THR A 248 -19.24 -14.84 1.47
N LYS A 249 -20.38 -14.62 2.11
CA LYS A 249 -21.08 -13.34 2.19
C LYS A 249 -21.32 -12.98 3.65
N ARG A 250 -21.27 -11.71 3.98
CA ARG A 250 -21.72 -11.19 5.26
C ARG A 250 -23.18 -10.76 5.18
N VAL A 251 -23.96 -11.16 6.17
CA VAL A 251 -25.36 -10.79 6.24
C VAL A 251 -25.66 -10.24 7.61
N ARG A 252 -26.10 -8.99 7.65
CA ARG A 252 -26.71 -8.40 8.84
C ARG A 252 -28.23 -8.60 8.75
N ILE A 253 -28.78 -9.21 9.79
CA ILE A 253 -30.22 -9.38 9.92
C ILE A 253 -30.74 -8.63 11.13
N ALA A 254 -31.96 -8.09 11.01
CA ALA A 254 -32.77 -7.66 12.12
C ALA A 254 -34.13 -8.35 12.03
N SER A 255 -34.56 -9.00 13.11
CA SER A 255 -35.71 -9.88 13.17
C SER A 255 -36.71 -9.42 14.23
N ARG A 256 -37.98 -9.90 14.09
CA ARG A 256 -39.05 -9.65 15.07
C ARG A 256 -38.93 -10.58 16.28
N THR A 257 -38.41 -11.77 16.05
CA THR A 257 -38.16 -12.77 17.10
C THR A 257 -36.69 -12.78 17.45
N PRO A 258 -36.33 -13.17 18.69
CA PRO A 258 -34.93 -13.31 19.08
C PRO A 258 -34.15 -14.21 18.13
N THR A 259 -32.93 -13.78 17.78
CA THR A 259 -32.01 -14.54 16.91
C THR A 259 -31.41 -15.79 17.59
N GLY A 260 -31.95 -16.29 18.66
CA GLY A 260 -31.65 -17.49 19.45
C GLY A 260 -30.59 -18.44 18.87
N ASP A 261 -30.85 -19.73 18.86
CA ASP A 261 -29.96 -20.71 18.24
C ASP A 261 -30.15 -20.75 16.71
N LEU A 262 -29.53 -19.74 16.02
CA LEU A 262 -29.47 -19.71 14.57
C LEU A 262 -28.62 -20.89 14.07
N ALA A 263 -29.25 -22.00 13.76
CA ALA A 263 -28.61 -23.17 13.16
C ALA A 263 -29.17 -23.39 11.74
N TYR A 264 -28.41 -22.97 10.75
CA TYR A 264 -28.68 -23.24 9.33
C TYR A 264 -27.41 -23.74 8.64
N PRO A 265 -27.48 -24.79 7.80
CA PRO A 265 -26.31 -25.31 7.12
C PRO A 265 -25.57 -24.23 6.28
N GLY A 266 -24.28 -24.06 6.51
CA GLY A 266 -23.48 -23.05 5.81
C GLY A 266 -23.62 -21.63 6.38
N VAL A 267 -24.21 -21.45 7.55
CA VAL A 267 -24.30 -20.18 8.27
C VAL A 267 -23.47 -20.24 9.54
N THR A 268 -22.63 -19.24 9.72
CA THR A 268 -21.86 -19.02 10.95
C THR A 268 -22.28 -17.69 11.58
N VAL A 269 -22.63 -17.70 12.86
CA VAL A 269 -22.94 -16.46 13.60
C VAL A 269 -21.62 -15.84 14.03
N LEU A 270 -21.29 -14.65 13.50
CA LEU A 270 -20.07 -13.90 13.86
C LEU A 270 -20.30 -13.08 15.12
N GLU A 271 -21.45 -12.38 15.19
CA GLU A 271 -21.77 -11.48 16.30
C GLU A 271 -23.27 -11.42 16.52
N ARG A 272 -23.66 -11.29 17.78
CA ARG A 272 -25.05 -11.00 18.17
C ARG A 272 -25.12 -9.60 18.76
N ILE A 273 -26.01 -8.78 18.23
CA ILE A 273 -26.18 -7.37 18.63
C ILE A 273 -27.55 -7.25 19.31
N GLY A 274 -27.60 -7.51 20.62
CA GLY A 274 -28.84 -7.66 21.37
C GLY A 274 -29.60 -8.94 20.98
N ASP A 275 -30.89 -8.99 21.27
CA ASP A 275 -31.69 -10.20 21.06
C ASP A 275 -32.13 -10.42 19.63
N ASN A 276 -32.30 -9.33 18.86
CA ASN A 276 -33.03 -9.37 17.58
C ASN A 276 -32.12 -9.01 16.37
N ARG A 277 -30.81 -8.88 16.55
CA ARG A 277 -29.89 -8.57 15.45
C ARG A 277 -28.69 -9.50 15.49
N ALA A 278 -28.26 -9.95 14.31
CA ALA A 278 -27.07 -10.78 14.20
C ALA A 278 -26.27 -10.40 12.94
N LEU A 279 -24.95 -10.54 13.05
CA LEU A 279 -24.02 -10.55 11.93
C LEU A 279 -23.66 -12.02 11.64
N LEU A 280 -23.92 -12.44 10.43
CA LEU A 280 -23.76 -13.81 9.96
C LEU A 280 -22.73 -13.86 8.84
N GLU A 281 -22.03 -14.96 8.74
CA GLU A 281 -21.24 -15.34 7.58
C GLU A 281 -21.91 -16.52 6.88
N LEU A 282 -22.13 -16.39 5.58
CA LEU A 282 -22.80 -17.37 4.74
C LEU A 282 -21.81 -17.96 3.74
N ASP A 283 -21.63 -19.28 3.75
CA ASP A 283 -20.89 -20.01 2.73
C ASP A 283 -21.82 -20.28 1.53
N THR A 284 -21.71 -19.42 0.50
CA THR A 284 -22.58 -19.53 -0.69
C THR A 284 -22.21 -20.71 -1.60
N SER A 285 -21.12 -21.42 -1.32
CA SER A 285 -20.84 -22.71 -1.96
C SER A 285 -21.72 -23.85 -1.43
N ARG A 286 -22.20 -23.70 -0.20
CA ARG A 286 -23.01 -24.70 0.52
C ARG A 286 -24.49 -24.35 0.62
N LEU A 287 -24.83 -23.07 0.45
CA LEU A 287 -26.21 -22.61 0.57
C LEU A 287 -26.58 -21.62 -0.55
N SER A 288 -27.88 -21.65 -0.90
CA SER A 288 -28.47 -20.67 -1.80
C SER A 288 -28.92 -19.44 -1.02
N LEU A 289 -28.47 -18.25 -1.38
CA LEU A 289 -28.90 -16.99 -0.75
C LEU A 289 -30.43 -16.82 -0.75
N PRO A 290 -31.16 -17.04 -1.87
CA PRO A 290 -32.62 -16.97 -1.86
C PRO A 290 -33.28 -17.97 -0.90
N ALA A 291 -32.71 -19.17 -0.74
CA ALA A 291 -33.22 -20.16 0.20
C ALA A 291 -33.00 -19.73 1.65
N PHE A 292 -31.84 -19.19 1.94
CA PHE A 292 -31.53 -18.64 3.27
C PHE A 292 -32.45 -17.46 3.63
N VAL A 293 -32.63 -16.49 2.72
CA VAL A 293 -33.51 -15.34 2.96
C VAL A 293 -34.95 -15.78 3.26
N ARG A 294 -35.49 -16.75 2.49
CA ARG A 294 -36.84 -17.28 2.73
C ARG A 294 -36.92 -17.96 4.09
N TRP A 295 -35.98 -18.84 4.40
CA TRP A 295 -35.93 -19.51 5.70
C TRP A 295 -35.83 -18.51 6.86
N ALA A 296 -35.01 -17.50 6.74
CA ALA A 296 -34.81 -16.48 7.77
C ALA A 296 -36.09 -15.64 7.96
N ASP A 297 -36.81 -15.32 6.90
CA ASP A 297 -38.08 -14.61 6.99
C ASP A 297 -39.17 -15.48 7.66
N GLU A 298 -39.34 -16.73 7.22
CA GLU A 298 -40.28 -17.67 7.77
C GLU A 298 -40.03 -18.01 9.25
N THR A 299 -38.76 -18.12 9.65
CA THR A 299 -38.37 -18.56 11.00
C THR A 299 -38.25 -17.42 11.99
N LEU A 300 -37.66 -16.27 11.54
CA LEU A 300 -37.31 -15.15 12.42
C LEU A 300 -38.18 -13.91 12.17
N GLY A 301 -38.91 -13.86 11.06
CA GLY A 301 -39.68 -12.67 10.66
C GLY A 301 -38.76 -11.48 10.46
N ILE A 302 -37.81 -11.58 9.51
CA ILE A 302 -36.87 -10.51 9.24
C ILE A 302 -37.60 -9.24 8.78
N HIS A 303 -37.16 -8.09 9.27
CA HIS A 303 -37.66 -6.78 8.84
C HIS A 303 -36.58 -5.90 8.24
N ASP A 304 -35.31 -6.26 8.42
CA ASP A 304 -34.19 -5.64 7.75
C ASP A 304 -33.08 -6.68 7.46
N LEU A 305 -32.50 -6.59 6.25
CA LEU A 305 -31.48 -7.53 5.79
C LEU A 305 -30.52 -6.81 4.86
N VAL A 306 -29.25 -6.87 5.21
CA VAL A 306 -28.16 -6.31 4.40
C VAL A 306 -27.19 -7.43 4.06
N ILE A 307 -26.97 -7.64 2.77
CA ILE A 307 -25.99 -8.62 2.25
C ILE A 307 -24.81 -7.87 1.68
N GLU A 308 -23.63 -8.15 2.19
CA GLU A 308 -22.39 -7.53 1.78
C GLU A 308 -21.35 -8.60 1.43
N ASP A 309 -20.37 -8.24 0.62
CA ASP A 309 -19.16 -9.05 0.46
C ASP A 309 -18.36 -9.05 1.77
N VAL A 310 -17.57 -10.09 1.99
CA VAL A 310 -16.64 -10.10 3.13
C VAL A 310 -15.67 -8.94 2.95
N PRO A 311 -15.54 -8.06 3.95
CA PRO A 311 -14.57 -6.95 3.86
C PRO A 311 -13.17 -7.47 3.54
N ILE A 312 -12.48 -6.78 2.64
CA ILE A 312 -11.13 -7.19 2.21
C ILE A 312 -10.15 -7.21 3.38
N GLU A 313 -10.39 -6.38 4.41
CA GLU A 313 -9.63 -6.39 5.66
C GLU A 313 -9.60 -7.77 6.32
N ASP A 314 -10.74 -8.44 6.32
CA ASP A 314 -10.87 -9.74 6.98
C ASP A 314 -10.30 -10.86 6.11
N ILE A 315 -10.42 -10.74 4.78
CA ILE A 315 -9.75 -11.60 3.80
C ILE A 315 -8.23 -11.54 4.01
N VAL A 316 -7.71 -10.34 4.09
CA VAL A 316 -6.28 -10.11 4.27
C VAL A 316 -5.81 -10.59 5.66
N LYS A 317 -6.62 -10.43 6.72
CA LYS A 317 -6.30 -10.98 8.05
C LYS A 317 -6.18 -12.51 8.02
N THR A 318 -7.04 -13.20 7.28
CA THR A 318 -6.95 -14.66 7.11
C THR A 318 -5.64 -15.06 6.45
N LEU A 319 -5.25 -14.36 5.37
CA LEU A 319 -3.96 -14.58 4.71
C LEU A 319 -2.74 -14.26 5.59
N TYR A 320 -2.90 -13.45 6.64
CA TYR A 320 -1.83 -13.19 7.61
C TYR A 320 -1.73 -14.24 8.71
N ALA A 321 -2.81 -15.00 8.95
CA ALA A 321 -2.84 -16.04 9.97
C ALA A 321 -2.23 -17.37 9.48
N GLU A 322 -2.14 -17.58 8.18
CA GLU A 322 -1.43 -18.69 7.54
C GLU A 322 0.09 -18.44 7.48
#